data_948b181ec66881bab3a9e54f307ee26b
#
_entry.id   948b181ec66881bab3a9e54f307ee26b
#
_cell.length_a   1.000
_cell.length_b   1.000
_cell.length_c   1.000
_cell.angle_alpha   90.00
_cell.angle_beta   90.00
_cell.angle_gamma   90.00
#
_symmetry.space_group_name_H-M   'P 1'
#
loop_
_entity.id
_entity.type
_entity.pdbx_description
1 polymer ?
#
loop_
_entity_poly.entity_id
_entity_poly.type
_entity_poly.pdbx_seq_one_letter_code
_entity_poly.pdbx_strand_id
1 'polypeptide(L)'
;MRNQQAYRSHLTMCGRYTLSVTQRPELNALGLQTADRFNIAPGSSVLTRDEQGEHRMMPWSFSPPWAKKPMNLSNARSETLREKPAFRRSRRCVLLADGWYEWQRAEGQKRPWYHHIEGELLYFAGLYNDTSGCAIVTRGALDTVAPIHHRQPVLLEARGVEHWLKGHDLFASAITHRVHCHEVSTRVNRPSEDDIGLTLPVSASIPESPPGNEDLFE
;
A
#
# COMPACT_ATOMS: atom_id res chain seq x y z
N MET A 1 -21.70 36.34 7.66
CA MET A 1 -20.37 35.77 7.90
C MET A 1 -20.43 34.29 7.67
N ARG A 2 -20.02 33.80 6.51
CA ARG A 2 -20.08 32.39 6.13
C ARG A 2 -18.77 31.73 6.55
N ASN A 3 -18.90 30.76 7.44
CA ASN A 3 -17.81 29.97 7.97
C ASN A 3 -17.36 28.98 6.86
N GLN A 4 -16.28 29.28 6.16
CA GLN A 4 -15.61 28.35 5.26
C GLN A 4 -14.79 27.37 6.11
N GLN A 5 -15.42 26.27 6.46
CA GLN A 5 -14.74 25.13 7.04
C GLN A 5 -13.88 24.49 5.94
N ALA A 6 -12.60 24.86 5.95
CA ALA A 6 -11.60 24.29 5.06
C ALA A 6 -11.58 22.78 5.23
N TYR A 7 -12.06 22.07 4.21
CA TYR A 7 -11.81 20.64 4.03
C TYR A 7 -10.29 20.45 3.91
N ARG A 8 -9.64 20.18 5.03
CA ARG A 8 -8.27 19.67 5.01
C ARG A 8 -8.33 18.30 4.34
N SER A 9 -7.96 18.26 3.07
CA SER A 9 -7.64 17.03 2.37
C SER A 9 -6.54 16.33 3.17
N HIS A 10 -6.89 15.32 3.94
CA HIS A 10 -5.92 14.41 4.54
C HIS A 10 -5.21 13.76 3.36
N LEU A 11 -3.97 14.18 3.13
CA LEU A 11 -3.05 13.50 2.22
C LEU A 11 -2.93 12.05 2.71
N THR A 12 -3.64 11.15 2.05
CA THR A 12 -3.59 9.72 2.32
C THR A 12 -2.21 9.25 1.90
N MET A 13 -1.36 8.97 2.88
CA MET A 13 -0.04 8.39 2.69
C MET A 13 -0.21 6.90 2.39
N CYS A 14 0.60 6.32 1.50
CA CYS A 14 0.52 4.92 1.08
C CYS A 14 -0.94 4.46 0.96
N GLY A 15 -1.62 4.98 -0.07
CA GLY A 15 -3.06 4.79 -0.24
C GLY A 15 -3.44 3.68 -1.22
N ARG A 16 -2.46 3.00 -1.83
CA ARG A 16 -2.69 1.92 -2.79
C ARG A 16 -1.52 0.95 -2.81
N TYR A 17 -1.81 -0.33 -2.97
CA TYR A 17 -0.79 -1.36 -3.14
C TYR A 17 -1.32 -2.55 -3.96
N THR A 18 -0.45 -3.51 -4.26
CA THR A 18 -0.73 -4.69 -5.07
C THR A 18 -0.43 -5.96 -4.31
N LEU A 19 -1.18 -7.02 -4.60
CA LEU A 19 -0.86 -8.39 -4.20
C LEU A 19 -1.40 -9.36 -5.24
N SER A 20 -0.49 -10.06 -5.93
CA SER A 20 -0.81 -11.16 -6.83
C SER A 20 -0.57 -12.49 -6.11
N VAL A 21 -1.64 -13.18 -5.77
CA VAL A 21 -1.58 -14.46 -5.07
C VAL A 21 -1.27 -15.60 -6.03
N THR A 22 -1.81 -15.54 -7.26
CA THR A 22 -1.64 -16.61 -8.25
C THR A 22 -0.20 -16.76 -8.74
N GLN A 23 0.57 -15.69 -8.71
CA GLN A 23 1.99 -15.69 -9.09
C GLN A 23 2.93 -16.13 -7.96
N ARG A 24 2.36 -16.48 -6.78
CA ARG A 24 3.14 -16.82 -5.57
C ARG A 24 2.71 -18.16 -5.02
N PRO A 25 3.46 -19.25 -5.35
CA PRO A 25 3.13 -20.59 -4.88
C PRO A 25 2.97 -20.69 -3.35
N GLU A 26 3.78 -19.93 -2.60
CA GLU A 26 3.72 -19.88 -1.14
C GLU A 26 2.39 -19.31 -0.61
N LEU A 27 1.77 -18.39 -1.33
CA LEU A 27 0.46 -17.83 -0.97
C LEU A 27 -0.68 -18.74 -1.44
N ASN A 28 -0.54 -19.33 -2.61
CA ASN A 28 -1.49 -20.33 -3.12
C ASN A 28 -1.62 -21.52 -2.17
N ALA A 29 -0.50 -21.98 -1.58
CA ALA A 29 -0.48 -23.08 -0.64
C ALA A 29 -1.25 -22.82 0.66
N LEU A 30 -1.53 -21.53 0.99
CA LEU A 30 -2.36 -21.19 2.15
C LEU A 30 -3.85 -21.49 1.96
N GLY A 31 -4.28 -21.86 0.74
CA GLY A 31 -5.68 -22.16 0.43
C GLY A 31 -6.64 -20.98 0.59
N LEU A 32 -6.10 -19.75 0.64
CA LEU A 32 -6.91 -18.55 0.80
C LEU A 32 -7.62 -18.22 -0.51
N GLN A 33 -8.93 -18.08 -0.43
CA GLN A 33 -9.79 -17.67 -1.56
C GLN A 33 -9.62 -16.16 -1.79
N THR A 34 -8.50 -15.75 -2.40
CA THR A 34 -8.25 -14.35 -2.75
C THR A 34 -7.76 -14.25 -4.19
N ALA A 35 -8.26 -13.26 -4.92
CA ALA A 35 -7.85 -12.98 -6.28
C ALA A 35 -6.62 -12.07 -6.30
N ASP A 36 -5.94 -12.04 -7.43
CA ASP A 36 -4.91 -11.04 -7.71
C ASP A 36 -5.54 -9.63 -7.70
N ARG A 37 -4.85 -8.72 -7.04
CA ARG A 37 -5.29 -7.34 -6.86
C ARG A 37 -4.15 -6.39 -7.18
N PHE A 38 -4.39 -5.49 -8.12
CA PHE A 38 -3.39 -4.53 -8.58
C PHE A 38 -3.72 -3.09 -8.19
N ASN A 39 -4.81 -2.87 -7.46
CA ASN A 39 -5.25 -1.54 -7.03
C ASN A 39 -5.98 -1.58 -5.67
N ILE A 40 -5.37 -2.22 -4.68
CA ILE A 40 -5.91 -2.34 -3.33
C ILE A 40 -5.95 -0.96 -2.66
N ALA A 41 -7.14 -0.52 -2.24
CA ALA A 41 -7.37 0.77 -1.59
C ALA A 41 -7.77 0.61 -0.11
N PRO A 42 -7.61 1.65 0.72
CA PRO A 42 -8.17 1.67 2.07
C PRO A 42 -9.66 1.31 2.08
N GLY A 43 -10.06 0.53 3.07
CA GLY A 43 -11.41 -0.06 3.17
C GLY A 43 -11.52 -1.45 2.56
N SER A 44 -10.59 -1.85 1.70
CA SER A 44 -10.56 -3.22 1.15
C SER A 44 -10.21 -4.25 2.22
N SER A 45 -10.72 -5.48 2.05
CA SER A 45 -10.22 -6.64 2.78
C SER A 45 -8.84 -7.03 2.23
N VAL A 46 -7.86 -7.22 3.10
CA VAL A 46 -6.46 -7.41 2.74
C VAL A 46 -5.85 -8.60 3.47
N LEU A 47 -4.91 -9.29 2.81
CA LEU A 47 -4.21 -10.43 3.39
C LEU A 47 -3.18 -9.94 4.41
N THR A 48 -3.27 -10.47 5.62
CA THR A 48 -2.37 -10.17 6.73
C THR A 48 -1.87 -11.46 7.37
N ARG A 49 -0.75 -11.35 8.10
CA ARG A 49 -0.29 -12.37 9.05
C ARG A 49 -0.17 -11.73 10.43
N ASP A 50 -0.77 -12.34 11.42
CA ASP A 50 -0.82 -11.83 12.79
C ASP A 50 0.31 -12.37 13.69
N GLU A 51 0.33 -12.00 14.97
CA GLU A 51 1.35 -12.41 15.93
C GLU A 51 1.26 -13.89 16.33
N GLN A 52 0.18 -14.60 16.01
CA GLN A 52 0.08 -16.06 16.14
C GLN A 52 0.65 -16.78 14.92
N GLY A 53 1.02 -16.04 13.86
CA GLY A 53 1.47 -16.59 12.59
C GLY A 53 0.33 -16.95 11.64
N GLU A 54 -0.92 -16.66 12.02
CA GLU A 54 -2.10 -16.99 11.24
C GLU A 54 -2.33 -15.98 10.12
N HIS A 55 -2.60 -16.48 8.92
CA HIS A 55 -2.99 -15.66 7.78
C HIS A 55 -4.50 -15.47 7.77
N ARG A 56 -4.92 -14.22 7.64
CA ARG A 56 -6.34 -13.88 7.60
C ARG A 56 -6.62 -12.61 6.77
N MET A 57 -7.85 -12.52 6.29
CA MET A 57 -8.32 -11.31 5.62
C MET A 57 -8.84 -10.33 6.67
N MET A 58 -8.32 -9.08 6.64
CA MET A 58 -8.75 -7.99 7.54
C MET A 58 -9.11 -6.75 6.73
N PRO A 59 -10.09 -5.93 7.15
CA PRO A 59 -10.31 -4.62 6.56
C PRO A 59 -9.07 -3.72 6.73
N TRP A 60 -8.59 -3.09 5.67
CA TRP A 60 -7.56 -2.04 5.76
C TRP A 60 -8.20 -0.72 6.20
N SER A 61 -8.65 -0.71 7.44
CA SER A 61 -9.43 0.39 8.04
C SER A 61 -9.45 0.22 9.55
N PHE A 62 -8.45 0.79 10.21
CA PHE A 62 -8.32 0.69 11.65
C PHE A 62 -9.16 1.75 12.37
N SER A 63 -9.86 1.35 13.43
CA SER A 63 -10.50 2.25 14.37
C SER A 63 -10.24 1.76 15.80
N PRO A 64 -9.80 2.62 16.73
CA PRO A 64 -9.58 2.18 18.10
C PRO A 64 -10.90 1.79 18.78
N PRO A 65 -10.92 0.80 19.69
CA PRO A 65 -12.17 0.29 20.30
C PRO A 65 -12.99 1.33 21.08
N TRP A 66 -12.35 2.40 21.54
CA TRP A 66 -13.01 3.49 22.27
C TRP A 66 -13.65 4.54 21.34
N ALA A 67 -13.41 4.49 20.04
CA ALA A 67 -13.97 5.46 19.10
C ALA A 67 -15.48 5.29 18.94
N LYS A 68 -16.23 6.34 19.22
CA LYS A 68 -17.70 6.35 19.10
C LYS A 68 -18.17 6.26 17.62
N LYS A 69 -17.30 6.63 16.68
CA LYS A 69 -17.53 6.53 15.23
C LYS A 69 -16.29 5.94 14.58
N PRO A 70 -16.42 5.17 13.47
CA PRO A 70 -15.28 4.66 12.74
C PRO A 70 -14.30 5.77 12.33
N MET A 71 -13.03 5.62 12.65
CA MET A 71 -11.98 6.58 12.30
C MET A 71 -11.34 6.28 10.95
N ASN A 72 -11.46 5.04 10.47
CA ASN A 72 -10.95 4.57 9.17
C ASN A 72 -9.47 4.92 8.93
N LEU A 73 -8.63 4.67 9.94
CA LEU A 73 -7.21 4.96 9.87
C LEU A 73 -6.50 3.87 9.04
N SER A 74 -6.07 4.21 7.83
CA SER A 74 -5.33 3.28 6.97
C SER A 74 -3.83 3.25 7.28
N ASN A 75 -3.30 4.28 7.94
CA ASN A 75 -1.88 4.41 8.23
C ASN A 75 -1.62 4.86 9.67
N ALA A 76 -0.50 4.37 10.25
CA ALA A 76 0.02 4.75 11.55
C ALA A 76 1.48 5.21 11.39
N ARG A 77 1.84 6.37 11.94
CA ARG A 77 3.22 6.88 11.89
C ARG A 77 4.09 6.19 12.93
N SER A 78 5.21 5.61 12.51
CA SER A 78 6.16 4.94 13.42
C SER A 78 6.67 5.87 14.53
N GLU A 79 6.87 7.14 14.21
CA GLU A 79 7.43 8.15 15.12
C GLU A 79 6.52 8.43 16.33
N THR A 80 5.21 8.26 16.17
CA THR A 80 4.22 8.56 17.22
C THR A 80 3.39 7.36 17.61
N LEU A 81 3.82 6.16 17.24
CA LEU A 81 3.06 4.94 17.40
C LEU A 81 2.70 4.65 18.85
N ARG A 82 3.68 4.83 19.75
CA ARG A 82 3.51 4.59 21.20
C ARG A 82 2.76 5.71 21.90
N GLU A 83 2.77 6.92 21.34
CA GLU A 83 2.19 8.11 21.95
C GLU A 83 0.71 8.26 21.64
N LYS A 84 0.31 7.91 20.40
CA LYS A 84 -1.07 8.08 19.94
C LYS A 84 -2.01 7.09 20.63
N PRO A 85 -3.04 7.58 21.36
CA PRO A 85 -4.01 6.70 22.05
C PRO A 85 -4.67 5.70 21.10
N ALA A 86 -4.83 6.05 19.82
CA ALA A 86 -5.45 5.19 18.82
C ALA A 86 -4.69 3.86 18.66
N PHE A 87 -3.34 3.88 18.70
CA PHE A 87 -2.52 2.72 18.37
C PHE A 87 -1.84 2.06 19.57
N ARG A 88 -1.82 2.71 20.73
CA ARG A 88 -1.07 2.25 21.92
C ARG A 88 -1.42 0.83 22.40
N ARG A 89 -2.66 0.39 22.15
CA ARG A 89 -3.16 -0.94 22.54
C ARG A 89 -3.44 -1.84 21.35
N SER A 90 -2.95 -1.48 20.16
CA SER A 90 -3.08 -2.33 18.98
C SER A 90 -2.10 -3.50 19.04
N ARG A 91 -2.48 -4.58 18.39
CA ARG A 91 -1.65 -5.77 18.17
C ARG A 91 -0.87 -5.59 16.86
N ARG A 92 0.15 -6.40 16.64
CA ARG A 92 0.98 -6.31 15.45
C ARG A 92 0.58 -7.35 14.42
N CYS A 93 0.61 -6.93 13.17
CA CYS A 93 0.48 -7.82 12.02
C CYS A 93 1.49 -7.38 10.94
N VAL A 94 1.55 -8.15 9.88
CA VAL A 94 2.15 -7.72 8.61
C VAL A 94 1.11 -7.78 7.51
N LEU A 95 1.14 -6.82 6.58
CA LEU A 95 0.37 -6.87 5.36
C LEU A 95 1.30 -7.35 4.25
N LEU A 96 0.81 -8.29 3.43
CA LEU A 96 1.56 -8.85 2.32
C LEU A 96 1.29 -8.02 1.07
N ALA A 97 2.34 -7.73 0.29
CA ALA A 97 2.25 -6.91 -0.91
C ALA A 97 3.32 -7.29 -1.94
N ASP A 98 3.07 -7.02 -3.24
CA ASP A 98 4.10 -7.07 -4.28
C ASP A 98 4.77 -5.72 -4.46
N GLY A 99 4.04 -4.64 -4.23
CA GLY A 99 4.50 -3.28 -4.35
C GLY A 99 3.42 -2.29 -3.95
N TRP A 100 3.73 -1.00 -4.00
CA TRP A 100 2.78 0.04 -3.64
C TRP A 100 2.90 1.25 -4.56
N TYR A 101 1.87 2.09 -4.57
CA TYR A 101 1.84 3.34 -5.33
C TYR A 101 2.01 4.55 -4.41
N GLU A 102 2.81 5.50 -4.88
CA GLU A 102 2.89 6.84 -4.33
C GLU A 102 2.74 7.88 -5.45
N TRP A 103 2.36 9.09 -5.10
CA TRP A 103 2.09 10.14 -6.06
C TRP A 103 3.06 11.29 -5.90
N GLN A 104 3.91 11.47 -6.89
CA GLN A 104 4.76 12.65 -6.99
C GLN A 104 3.90 13.86 -7.37
N ARG A 105 4.11 14.96 -6.68
CA ARG A 105 3.55 16.26 -7.07
C ARG A 105 4.62 17.08 -7.76
N ALA A 106 4.50 17.27 -9.06
CA ALA A 106 5.41 18.07 -9.87
C ALA A 106 4.58 18.94 -10.83
N GLU A 107 4.93 20.22 -10.95
CA GLU A 107 4.33 21.16 -11.89
C GLU A 107 2.78 21.22 -11.85
N GLY A 108 2.20 21.12 -10.66
CA GLY A 108 0.75 21.10 -10.46
C GLY A 108 0.06 19.77 -10.83
N GLN A 109 0.79 18.81 -11.34
CA GLN A 109 0.29 17.49 -11.68
C GLN A 109 0.59 16.47 -10.58
N LYS A 110 -0.20 15.39 -10.58
CA LYS A 110 -0.06 14.28 -9.65
C LYS A 110 0.25 13.03 -10.46
N ARG A 111 1.52 12.62 -10.47
CA ARG A 111 2.02 11.48 -11.23
C ARG A 111 2.14 10.26 -10.32
N PRO A 112 1.50 9.12 -10.64
CA PRO A 112 1.61 7.89 -9.86
C PRO A 112 2.91 7.17 -10.19
N TRP A 113 3.55 6.63 -9.15
CA TRP A 113 4.76 5.83 -9.22
C TRP A 113 4.52 4.50 -8.53
N TYR A 114 4.94 3.41 -9.16
CA TYR A 114 4.92 2.07 -8.59
C TYR A 114 6.28 1.74 -7.99
N HIS A 115 6.27 1.23 -6.78
CA HIS A 115 7.46 0.85 -6.00
C HIS A 115 7.40 -0.63 -5.71
N HIS A 116 8.48 -1.37 -5.98
CA HIS A 116 8.56 -2.81 -5.77
C HIS A 116 10.01 -3.26 -5.54
N ILE A 117 10.19 -4.50 -5.12
CA ILE A 117 11.48 -5.21 -5.18
C ILE A 117 11.27 -6.37 -6.14
N GLU A 118 12.14 -6.48 -7.13
CA GLU A 118 12.02 -7.46 -8.22
C GLU A 118 11.86 -8.88 -7.68
N GLY A 119 10.76 -9.54 -8.05
CA GLY A 119 10.46 -10.93 -7.68
C GLY A 119 10.16 -11.19 -6.20
N GLU A 120 10.20 -10.17 -5.32
CA GLU A 120 10.05 -10.38 -3.88
C GLU A 120 8.64 -10.05 -3.35
N LEU A 121 8.21 -10.85 -2.36
CA LEU A 121 7.07 -10.51 -1.53
C LEU A 121 7.49 -9.49 -0.47
N LEU A 122 6.77 -8.40 -0.39
CA LEU A 122 6.98 -7.35 0.61
C LEU A 122 6.11 -7.60 1.83
N TYR A 123 6.69 -7.31 3.01
CA TYR A 123 6.00 -7.35 4.28
C TYR A 123 5.92 -5.93 4.86
N PHE A 124 4.74 -5.31 4.80
CA PHE A 124 4.52 -4.03 5.45
C PHE A 124 4.24 -4.25 6.92
N ALA A 125 5.00 -3.60 7.80
CA ALA A 125 4.66 -3.56 9.22
C ALA A 125 3.26 -2.98 9.39
N GLY A 126 2.43 -3.67 10.14
CA GLY A 126 1.03 -3.32 10.36
C GLY A 126 0.62 -3.42 11.82
N LEU A 127 -0.49 -2.78 12.12
CA LEU A 127 -1.19 -2.85 13.39
C LEU A 127 -2.62 -3.25 13.15
N TYR A 128 -3.21 -3.98 14.10
CA TYR A 128 -4.62 -4.34 14.02
C TYR A 128 -5.30 -4.41 15.38
N ASN A 129 -6.61 -4.50 15.36
CA ASN A 129 -7.43 -4.96 16.46
C ASN A 129 -8.55 -5.85 15.93
N ASP A 130 -9.12 -6.67 16.81
CA ASP A 130 -10.14 -7.66 16.42
C ASP A 130 -11.50 -7.04 16.06
N THR A 131 -11.71 -5.75 16.31
CA THR A 131 -13.02 -5.10 16.15
C THR A 131 -13.14 -4.29 14.86
N SER A 132 -12.02 -3.86 14.24
CA SER A 132 -12.12 -2.93 13.11
C SER A 132 -11.21 -3.26 11.92
N GLY A 133 -10.11 -3.97 12.13
CA GLY A 133 -9.15 -4.28 11.06
C GLY A 133 -7.78 -3.69 11.29
N CYS A 134 -7.04 -3.39 10.20
CA CYS A 134 -5.62 -3.06 10.25
C CYS A 134 -5.26 -1.70 9.66
N ALA A 135 -4.04 -1.24 9.98
CA ALA A 135 -3.39 -0.06 9.43
C ALA A 135 -1.92 -0.36 9.10
N ILE A 136 -1.40 0.20 8.02
CA ILE A 136 0.03 0.12 7.65
C ILE A 136 0.83 1.09 8.52
N VAL A 137 1.95 0.61 9.06
CA VAL A 137 2.91 1.49 9.74
C VAL A 137 3.79 2.16 8.69
N THR A 138 3.90 3.49 8.78
CA THR A 138 4.68 4.30 7.85
C THR A 138 5.80 5.04 8.56
N ARG A 139 6.86 5.37 7.82
CA ARG A 139 8.02 6.16 8.27
C ARG A 139 8.35 7.27 7.28
N GLY A 140 9.30 8.13 7.62
CA GLY A 140 9.93 9.04 6.66
C GLY A 140 10.51 8.25 5.48
N ALA A 141 10.29 8.75 4.27
CA ALA A 141 10.81 8.10 3.07
C ALA A 141 12.34 8.19 2.99
N LEU A 142 12.95 7.17 2.42
CA LEU A 142 14.40 7.03 2.20
C LEU A 142 14.68 6.72 0.73
N ASP A 143 15.94 6.92 0.34
CA ASP A 143 16.51 6.50 -0.94
C ASP A 143 15.63 6.90 -2.15
N THR A 144 15.25 5.92 -2.96
CA THR A 144 14.48 6.11 -4.20
C THR A 144 13.06 6.61 -3.98
N VAL A 145 12.48 6.44 -2.79
CA VAL A 145 11.11 6.88 -2.48
C VAL A 145 11.05 8.37 -2.15
N ALA A 146 12.08 8.90 -1.47
CA ALA A 146 12.09 10.27 -0.96
C ALA A 146 11.85 11.37 -2.03
N PRO A 147 12.35 11.26 -3.27
CA PRO A 147 12.07 12.24 -4.33
C PRO A 147 10.61 12.25 -4.80
N ILE A 148 9.85 11.17 -4.54
CA ILE A 148 8.48 10.99 -5.00
C ILE A 148 7.50 11.37 -3.92
N HIS A 149 7.70 10.86 -2.71
CA HIS A 149 6.83 11.14 -1.58
C HIS A 149 7.63 11.16 -0.26
N HIS A 150 7.22 12.01 0.68
CA HIS A 150 7.90 12.17 1.97
C HIS A 150 7.68 11.03 2.98
N ARG A 151 6.82 10.07 2.65
CA ARG A 151 6.50 8.90 3.49
C ARG A 151 6.58 7.61 2.69
N GLN A 152 6.84 6.50 3.37
CA GLN A 152 6.80 5.15 2.83
C GLN A 152 6.30 4.15 3.89
N PRO A 153 5.83 2.96 3.50
CA PRO A 153 5.61 1.85 4.42
C PRO A 153 6.92 1.48 5.15
N VAL A 154 6.81 1.00 6.38
CA VAL A 154 7.90 0.29 7.03
C VAL A 154 8.00 -1.10 6.39
N LEU A 155 9.03 -1.32 5.59
CA LEU A 155 9.31 -2.59 4.92
C LEU A 155 10.10 -3.49 5.86
N LEU A 156 9.62 -4.69 6.10
CA LEU A 156 10.30 -5.71 6.88
C LEU A 156 11.01 -6.70 5.97
N GLU A 157 12.23 -7.07 6.32
CA GLU A 157 12.83 -8.28 5.77
C GLU A 157 12.09 -9.52 6.24
N ALA A 158 12.04 -10.58 5.44
CA ALA A 158 11.36 -11.83 5.82
C ALA A 158 11.81 -12.35 7.21
N ARG A 159 13.12 -12.30 7.49
CA ARG A 159 13.69 -12.65 8.80
C ARG A 159 13.28 -11.71 9.94
N GLY A 160 12.87 -10.49 9.64
CA GLY A 160 12.43 -9.47 10.60
C GLY A 160 10.96 -9.59 10.98
N VAL A 161 10.17 -10.33 10.19
CA VAL A 161 8.72 -10.46 10.41
C VAL A 161 8.42 -11.00 11.81
N GLU A 162 9.06 -12.08 12.22
CA GLU A 162 8.86 -12.68 13.56
C GLU A 162 9.24 -11.73 14.69
N HIS A 163 10.32 -10.97 14.53
CA HIS A 163 10.73 -9.98 15.54
C HIS A 163 9.70 -8.84 15.64
N TRP A 164 9.19 -8.37 14.49
CA TRP A 164 8.12 -7.37 14.49
C TRP A 164 6.87 -7.89 15.20
N LEU A 165 6.41 -9.08 14.86
CA LEU A 165 5.22 -9.68 15.46
C LEU A 165 5.36 -9.90 16.96
N LYS A 166 6.58 -10.19 17.46
CA LYS A 166 6.91 -10.31 18.89
C LYS A 166 7.08 -8.98 19.64
N GLY A 167 6.85 -7.84 18.99
CA GLY A 167 6.84 -6.54 19.64
C GLY A 167 8.12 -5.70 19.48
N HIS A 168 9.12 -6.15 18.71
CA HIS A 168 10.34 -5.36 18.45
C HIS A 168 10.09 -4.27 17.40
N ASP A 169 10.53 -3.04 17.68
CA ASP A 169 10.41 -1.93 16.74
C ASP A 169 11.50 -2.00 15.67
N LEU A 170 11.11 -2.33 14.45
CA LEU A 170 11.97 -2.46 13.28
C LEU A 170 11.67 -1.33 12.26
N PHE A 171 11.79 -0.07 12.70
CA PHE A 171 11.45 1.07 11.84
C PHE A 171 12.57 1.44 10.86
N ALA A 172 13.81 1.08 11.14
CA ALA A 172 14.92 1.23 10.22
C ALA A 172 14.98 0.01 9.29
N SER A 173 14.46 0.13 8.06
CA SER A 173 14.50 -0.98 7.11
C SER A 173 15.80 -0.97 6.34
N ALA A 174 16.50 -2.11 6.32
CA ALA A 174 17.68 -2.32 5.50
C ALA A 174 17.37 -2.56 4.02
N ILE A 175 16.11 -2.85 3.66
CA ILE A 175 15.75 -3.23 2.30
C ILE A 175 15.30 -2.06 1.41
N THR A 176 15.15 -0.86 1.95
CA THR A 176 14.66 0.29 1.17
C THR A 176 15.56 0.63 -0.02
N HIS A 177 16.87 0.43 0.10
CA HIS A 177 17.85 0.64 -0.99
C HIS A 177 17.65 -0.31 -2.17
N ARG A 178 16.89 -1.40 -2.00
CA ARG A 178 16.57 -2.39 -3.03
C ARG A 178 15.26 -2.07 -3.77
N VAL A 179 14.56 -1.03 -3.34
CA VAL A 179 13.30 -0.62 -3.94
C VAL A 179 13.56 0.03 -5.29
N HIS A 180 12.97 -0.53 -6.33
CA HIS A 180 12.86 0.09 -7.64
C HIS A 180 11.55 0.85 -7.76
N CYS A 181 11.53 1.90 -8.57
CA CYS A 181 10.31 2.63 -8.86
C CYS A 181 10.28 3.13 -10.30
N HIS A 182 9.08 3.24 -10.85
CA HIS A 182 8.84 3.81 -12.17
C HIS A 182 7.46 4.47 -12.22
N GLU A 183 7.31 5.44 -13.12
CA GLU A 183 6.03 6.10 -13.36
C GLU A 183 5.07 5.14 -14.06
N VAL A 184 3.81 5.12 -13.61
CA VAL A 184 2.75 4.26 -14.13
C VAL A 184 1.56 5.08 -14.65
N SER A 185 0.65 4.41 -15.34
CA SER A 185 -0.56 5.04 -15.88
C SER A 185 -1.43 5.67 -14.79
N THR A 186 -1.97 6.85 -15.08
CA THR A 186 -2.99 7.52 -14.24
C THR A 186 -4.28 6.73 -14.08
N ARG A 187 -4.48 5.63 -14.82
CA ARG A 187 -5.58 4.67 -14.63
C ARG A 187 -5.68 4.20 -13.17
N VAL A 188 -4.55 4.06 -12.46
CA VAL A 188 -4.51 3.68 -11.04
C VAL A 188 -5.31 4.63 -10.13
N ASN A 189 -5.60 5.85 -10.56
CA ASN A 189 -6.43 6.79 -9.81
C ASN A 189 -7.90 6.36 -9.72
N ARG A 190 -8.35 5.49 -10.62
CA ARG A 190 -9.71 4.98 -10.68
C ARG A 190 -9.82 3.68 -9.87
N PRO A 191 -10.61 3.64 -8.79
CA PRO A 191 -10.76 2.43 -7.97
C PRO A 191 -11.35 1.22 -8.70
N SER A 192 -12.03 1.44 -9.83
CA SER A 192 -12.61 0.38 -10.66
C SER A 192 -11.60 -0.32 -11.55
N GLU A 193 -10.42 0.27 -11.76
CA GLU A 193 -9.33 -0.32 -12.52
C GLU A 193 -8.51 -1.22 -11.58
N ASP A 194 -8.38 -2.49 -11.92
CA ASP A 194 -7.67 -3.48 -11.07
C ASP A 194 -7.08 -4.59 -11.98
N ASP A 195 -6.09 -4.25 -12.79
CA ASP A 195 -5.40 -5.17 -13.69
C ASP A 195 -3.88 -4.96 -13.63
N ILE A 196 -3.12 -5.97 -14.10
CA ILE A 196 -1.65 -5.97 -14.05
C ILE A 196 -1.03 -4.81 -14.84
N GLY A 197 -1.69 -4.28 -15.85
CA GLY A 197 -1.23 -3.13 -16.63
C GLY A 197 -1.03 -1.86 -15.80
N LEU A 198 -1.63 -1.79 -14.61
CA LEU A 198 -1.43 -0.68 -13.68
C LEU A 198 -0.02 -0.65 -13.07
N THR A 199 0.69 -1.78 -13.09
CA THR A 199 2.06 -1.89 -12.54
C THR A 199 3.13 -1.64 -13.60
N LEU A 200 2.77 -1.52 -14.87
CA LEU A 200 3.72 -1.36 -15.97
C LEU A 200 4.19 0.09 -16.13
N PRO A 201 5.47 0.31 -16.49
CA PRO A 201 5.97 1.65 -16.80
C PRO A 201 5.18 2.31 -17.94
N VAL A 202 4.91 3.61 -17.83
CA VAL A 202 4.26 4.37 -18.93
C VAL A 202 5.06 4.32 -20.25
N SER A 203 6.38 4.17 -20.18
CA SER A 203 7.24 4.00 -21.35
C SER A 203 7.09 2.63 -22.04
N ALA A 204 6.47 1.64 -21.37
CA ALA A 204 6.18 0.33 -21.93
C ALA A 204 4.80 0.27 -22.61
N SER A 205 3.99 1.31 -22.52
CA SER A 205 2.76 1.42 -23.32
C SER A 205 3.16 1.58 -24.79
N ILE A 206 2.92 0.54 -25.58
CA ILE A 206 3.00 0.60 -27.05
C ILE A 206 2.08 1.74 -27.49
N PRO A 207 2.55 2.71 -28.30
CA PRO A 207 1.64 3.70 -28.86
C PRO A 207 0.54 2.94 -29.61
N GLU A 208 -0.71 3.25 -29.30
CA GLU A 208 -1.85 2.78 -30.11
C GLU A 208 -1.53 3.14 -31.56
N SER A 209 -1.52 2.13 -32.42
CA SER A 209 -1.36 2.33 -33.86
C SER A 209 -2.39 3.35 -34.28
N PRO A 210 -2.04 4.39 -35.10
CA PRO A 210 -3.02 5.33 -35.60
C PRO A 210 -4.11 4.57 -36.35
N PRO A 211 -5.38 4.99 -36.29
CA PRO A 211 -6.46 4.34 -37.00
C PRO A 211 -6.07 4.24 -38.46
N GLY A 212 -6.07 3.01 -38.97
CA GLY A 212 -5.72 2.74 -40.33
C GLY A 212 -6.60 3.58 -41.26
N ASN A 213 -6.00 4.33 -42.15
CA ASN A 213 -6.65 4.93 -43.27
C ASN A 213 -7.10 3.79 -44.21
N GLU A 214 -8.27 3.22 -43.95
CA GLU A 214 -9.05 2.51 -44.98
C GLU A 214 -9.76 3.61 -45.79
N ASP A 215 -9.13 4.01 -46.89
CA ASP A 215 -9.80 4.56 -48.08
C ASP A 215 -8.71 5.12 -48.98
N LEU A 216 -8.29 4.31 -49.94
CA LEU A 216 -7.75 4.73 -51.24
C LEU A 216 -7.59 3.50 -52.14
N PHE A 217 -8.72 2.95 -52.63
CA PHE A 217 -8.77 2.28 -53.93
C PHE A 217 -10.23 2.37 -54.43
N GLU A 218 -10.52 3.41 -55.19
CA GLU A 218 -11.38 3.39 -56.37
C GLU A 218 -10.53 3.67 -57.60
#